data_66f5833ef1e0468d22f75ae0a5204401
#
_entry.id   66f5833ef1e0468d22f75ae0a5204401
#
_cell.length_a   1.000
_cell.length_b   1.000
_cell.length_c   1.000
_cell.angle_alpha   90.00
_cell.angle_beta   90.00
_cell.angle_gamma   90.00
#
_symmetry.space_group_name_H-M   'P 1'
#
loop_
_entity.id
_entity.type
_entity.pdbx_description
1 polymer ?
#
loop_
_entity_poly.entity_id
_entity_poly.type
_entity_poly.pdbx_seq_one_letter_code
_entity_poly.pdbx_strand_id
1 'polypeptide(L)'
;MKKYWFFLYSHIYVSFKADIMLLYDTHKGLKIVTSSYEAIQIIRSLYNNINIGSIILNDEQISYPQVKDFIGKVISEGMGELVDENKNPLKPIILLPILSLNLDVEKFKNNKNEDILVGRDISKYLLDVNIFLNSFCQQECLQCHSYNKQFFCCSKSKNSEELTKESLDNLLRQISYFPLRTVNITGGNIYQYKHLNFFDFPSEENNKIFNFYVNYLNYESNSYIDKHTVHLIINTPIDYNKLRDCILLSKGKEVKYHVIIEDIEQYENINVALTKFGIKDYKVHPFYNGQNIRFFEENVYLSQEDIVTNIISMREIFRNQKLNANNFGSLYIFPNGEIKANINEATIGVLGENEILDVINNELLKFPTQINR
;
A
#
# COMPACT_ATOMS: atom_id res chain seq x y z
N MET A 1 -16.36 23.23 -42.52
CA MET A 1 -15.81 23.40 -41.18
C MET A 1 -15.01 22.14 -40.85
N LYS A 2 -13.73 22.28 -40.58
CA LYS A 2 -12.94 21.12 -40.19
C LYS A 2 -13.32 20.66 -38.78
N LYS A 3 -13.28 19.38 -38.56
CA LYS A 3 -13.58 18.74 -37.28
C LYS A 3 -12.38 17.89 -36.80
N TYR A 4 -12.21 17.82 -35.49
CA TYR A 4 -11.10 17.13 -34.87
C TYR A 4 -11.60 16.31 -33.71
N TRP A 5 -11.09 15.08 -33.57
CA TRP A 5 -11.20 14.32 -32.35
C TRP A 5 -10.23 14.87 -31.30
N PHE A 6 -10.71 15.21 -30.15
CA PHE A 6 -9.91 15.56 -28.97
C PHE A 6 -10.07 14.53 -27.87
N PHE A 7 -8.97 14.12 -27.29
CA PHE A 7 -8.94 13.18 -26.18
C PHE A 7 -7.68 13.36 -25.32
N LEU A 8 -7.77 12.92 -24.05
CA LEU A 8 -6.62 12.79 -23.14
C LEU A 8 -6.14 11.36 -23.15
N TYR A 9 -4.86 11.15 -22.88
CA TYR A 9 -4.33 9.81 -22.65
C TYR A 9 -4.85 9.22 -21.34
N SER A 10 -4.94 7.89 -21.25
CA SER A 10 -5.51 7.17 -20.09
C SER A 10 -4.71 7.34 -18.79
N HIS A 11 -3.43 7.72 -18.87
CA HIS A 11 -2.59 8.01 -17.71
C HIS A 11 -2.72 9.43 -17.18
N ILE A 12 -3.56 10.27 -17.78
CA ILE A 12 -3.82 11.63 -17.29
C ILE A 12 -4.94 11.60 -16.27
N TYR A 13 -4.60 11.97 -15.04
CA TYR A 13 -5.56 12.15 -13.97
C TYR A 13 -6.21 13.52 -14.06
N VAL A 14 -7.54 13.57 -13.91
CA VAL A 14 -8.32 14.81 -13.92
C VAL A 14 -9.01 15.01 -12.59
N SER A 15 -8.86 16.20 -12.01
CA SER A 15 -9.56 16.60 -10.80
C SER A 15 -10.29 17.92 -11.00
N PHE A 16 -11.54 17.97 -10.54
CA PHE A 16 -12.35 19.19 -10.52
C PHE A 16 -12.57 19.62 -9.07
N LYS A 17 -12.23 20.87 -8.74
CA LYS A 17 -12.49 21.45 -7.43
C LYS A 17 -13.04 22.86 -7.61
N ALA A 18 -14.32 23.05 -7.31
CA ALA A 18 -15.05 24.30 -7.63
C ALA A 18 -14.83 24.71 -9.10
N ASP A 19 -14.28 25.90 -9.33
CA ASP A 19 -14.02 26.47 -10.64
C ASP A 19 -12.59 26.22 -11.16
N ILE A 20 -11.87 25.30 -10.56
CA ILE A 20 -10.51 24.94 -10.95
C ILE A 20 -10.48 23.49 -11.41
N MET A 21 -9.75 23.24 -12.49
CA MET A 21 -9.45 21.90 -12.99
C MET A 21 -7.94 21.68 -13.00
N LEU A 22 -7.54 20.50 -12.56
CA LEU A 22 -6.17 19.99 -12.63
C LEU A 22 -6.12 18.80 -13.60
N LEU A 23 -5.22 18.86 -14.57
CA LEU A 23 -4.72 17.71 -15.32
C LEU A 23 -3.35 17.34 -14.78
N TYR A 24 -3.14 16.07 -14.49
CA TYR A 24 -1.88 15.56 -13.95
C TYR A 24 -1.42 14.33 -14.71
N ASP A 25 -0.23 14.40 -15.28
CA ASP A 25 0.43 13.26 -15.94
C ASP A 25 1.06 12.34 -14.87
N THR A 26 0.48 11.17 -14.68
CA THR A 26 0.93 10.21 -13.66
C THR A 26 2.21 9.46 -14.04
N HIS A 27 2.73 9.67 -15.26
CA HIS A 27 4.01 9.11 -15.73
C HIS A 27 5.15 10.12 -15.60
N LYS A 28 4.87 11.41 -15.88
CA LYS A 28 5.91 12.45 -15.93
C LYS A 28 5.84 13.43 -14.76
N GLY A 29 4.74 13.44 -13.99
CA GLY A 29 4.53 14.41 -12.91
C GLY A 29 4.15 15.83 -13.40
N LEU A 30 3.95 16.03 -14.72
CA LEU A 30 3.55 17.31 -15.28
C LEU A 30 2.12 17.67 -14.90
N LYS A 31 1.82 18.98 -14.80
CA LYS A 31 0.50 19.45 -14.40
C LYS A 31 0.05 20.66 -15.22
N ILE A 32 -1.23 20.68 -15.57
CA ILE A 32 -1.93 21.83 -16.12
C ILE A 32 -3.06 22.20 -15.17
N VAL A 33 -3.05 23.42 -14.67
CA VAL A 33 -4.12 23.97 -13.84
C VAL A 33 -4.81 25.06 -14.63
N THR A 34 -6.14 25.05 -14.66
CA THR A 34 -6.94 26.07 -15.36
C THR A 34 -8.24 26.36 -14.62
N SER A 35 -8.68 27.62 -14.70
CA SER A 35 -10.00 28.08 -14.28
C SER A 35 -10.87 28.51 -15.48
N SER A 36 -10.43 28.25 -16.72
CA SER A 36 -11.25 28.54 -17.92
C SER A 36 -12.49 27.69 -17.94
N TYR A 37 -13.64 28.33 -17.97
CA TYR A 37 -14.93 27.65 -18.03
C TYR A 37 -15.02 26.74 -19.26
N GLU A 38 -14.59 27.25 -20.44
CA GLU A 38 -14.63 26.52 -21.70
C GLU A 38 -13.76 25.26 -21.66
N ALA A 39 -12.53 25.36 -21.13
CA ALA A 39 -11.63 24.21 -20.94
C ALA A 39 -12.24 23.16 -20.02
N ILE A 40 -12.84 23.61 -18.92
CA ILE A 40 -13.52 22.73 -17.96
C ILE A 40 -14.69 21.99 -18.61
N GLN A 41 -15.51 22.69 -19.41
CA GLN A 41 -16.63 22.05 -20.10
C GLN A 41 -16.19 21.04 -21.17
N ILE A 42 -15.10 21.31 -21.89
CA ILE A 42 -14.49 20.36 -22.83
C ILE A 42 -14.09 19.08 -22.10
N ILE A 43 -13.38 19.19 -20.99
CA ILE A 43 -12.94 18.00 -20.24
C ILE A 43 -14.12 17.29 -19.57
N ARG A 44 -15.08 17.99 -19.01
CA ARG A 44 -16.32 17.36 -18.50
C ARG A 44 -17.06 16.57 -19.57
N SER A 45 -17.06 17.07 -20.80
CA SER A 45 -17.66 16.36 -21.93
C SER A 45 -16.92 15.06 -22.25
N LEU A 46 -15.58 15.01 -22.13
CA LEU A 46 -14.80 13.76 -22.28
C LEU A 46 -15.22 12.69 -21.26
N TYR A 47 -15.56 13.11 -20.03
CA TYR A 47 -15.95 12.20 -18.94
C TYR A 47 -17.43 11.80 -18.98
N ASN A 48 -18.20 12.30 -19.94
CA ASN A 48 -19.55 11.78 -20.18
C ASN A 48 -19.46 10.39 -20.80
N ASN A 49 -20.15 9.41 -20.22
CA ASN A 49 -20.12 8.00 -20.64
C ASN A 49 -20.44 7.79 -22.13
N ILE A 50 -21.30 8.64 -22.71
CA ILE A 50 -21.66 8.60 -24.14
C ILE A 50 -20.46 8.87 -25.03
N ASN A 51 -19.50 9.68 -24.55
CA ASN A 51 -18.36 10.11 -25.34
C ASN A 51 -17.19 9.13 -25.32
N ILE A 52 -17.17 8.19 -24.41
CA ILE A 52 -16.15 7.14 -24.30
C ILE A 52 -14.71 7.74 -24.42
N GLY A 53 -14.49 8.85 -23.71
CA GLY A 53 -13.17 9.51 -23.57
C GLY A 53 -12.72 10.35 -24.78
N SER A 54 -13.55 10.55 -25.82
CA SER A 54 -13.21 11.44 -26.95
C SER A 54 -14.41 12.25 -27.42
N ILE A 55 -14.17 13.49 -27.85
CA ILE A 55 -15.18 14.41 -28.37
C ILE A 55 -14.74 15.02 -29.68
N ILE A 56 -15.71 15.48 -30.47
CA ILE A 56 -15.44 16.30 -31.68
C ILE A 56 -15.42 17.76 -31.29
N LEU A 57 -14.40 18.46 -31.72
CA LEU A 57 -14.28 19.93 -31.71
C LEU A 57 -14.17 20.44 -33.15
N ASN A 58 -14.83 21.56 -33.44
CA ASN A 58 -14.72 22.21 -34.74
C ASN A 58 -13.74 23.40 -34.69
N ASP A 59 -13.35 23.93 -35.89
CA ASP A 59 -12.45 25.07 -36.00
C ASP A 59 -12.90 26.29 -35.20
N GLU A 60 -14.20 26.54 -35.12
CA GLU A 60 -14.76 27.68 -34.40
C GLU A 60 -14.52 27.52 -32.88
N GLN A 61 -14.83 26.35 -32.30
CA GLN A 61 -14.58 26.05 -30.88
C GLN A 61 -13.10 26.14 -30.53
N ILE A 62 -12.23 25.63 -31.39
CA ILE A 62 -10.77 25.65 -31.18
C ILE A 62 -10.21 27.08 -31.32
N SER A 63 -10.86 27.96 -32.12
CA SER A 63 -10.40 29.33 -32.33
C SER A 63 -10.58 30.26 -31.13
N TYR A 64 -11.44 29.90 -30.16
CA TYR A 64 -11.55 30.67 -28.91
C TYR A 64 -10.19 30.69 -28.18
N PRO A 65 -9.66 31.87 -27.81
CA PRO A 65 -8.30 32.02 -27.32
C PRO A 65 -7.99 31.11 -26.14
N GLN A 66 -8.92 30.98 -25.18
CA GLN A 66 -8.77 30.17 -24.00
C GLN A 66 -8.76 28.68 -24.31
N VAL A 67 -9.58 28.23 -25.25
CA VAL A 67 -9.62 26.83 -25.72
C VAL A 67 -8.35 26.50 -26.48
N LYS A 68 -7.93 27.40 -27.39
CA LYS A 68 -6.69 27.24 -28.18
C LYS A 68 -5.46 27.11 -27.27
N ASP A 69 -5.31 28.02 -26.29
CA ASP A 69 -4.20 27.98 -25.34
C ASP A 69 -4.22 26.69 -24.51
N PHE A 70 -5.38 26.32 -24.01
CA PHE A 70 -5.53 25.08 -23.23
C PHE A 70 -5.18 23.83 -24.04
N ILE A 71 -5.78 23.65 -25.23
CA ILE A 71 -5.50 22.50 -26.10
C ILE A 71 -4.04 22.50 -26.52
N GLY A 72 -3.48 23.69 -26.86
CA GLY A 72 -2.07 23.83 -27.17
C GLY A 72 -1.16 23.32 -26.05
N LYS A 73 -1.45 23.65 -24.77
CA LYS A 73 -0.73 23.16 -23.61
C LYS A 73 -0.88 21.64 -23.44
N VAL A 74 -2.10 21.11 -23.59
CA VAL A 74 -2.36 19.67 -23.48
C VAL A 74 -1.51 18.89 -24.49
N ILE A 75 -1.43 19.37 -25.73
CA ILE A 75 -0.65 18.73 -26.78
C ILE A 75 0.86 18.89 -26.56
N SER A 76 1.32 20.11 -26.24
CA SER A 76 2.75 20.38 -26.03
C SER A 76 3.35 19.59 -24.85
N GLU A 77 2.56 19.39 -23.79
CA GLU A 77 2.97 18.57 -22.62
C GLU A 77 2.79 17.05 -22.86
N GLY A 78 2.20 16.67 -24.01
CA GLY A 78 1.97 15.26 -24.35
C GLY A 78 0.93 14.59 -23.47
N MET A 79 -0.10 15.33 -23.05
CA MET A 79 -1.20 14.82 -22.21
C MET A 79 -2.41 14.35 -23.01
N GLY A 80 -2.48 14.67 -24.29
CA GLY A 80 -3.59 14.30 -25.17
C GLY A 80 -3.30 14.64 -26.62
N GLU A 81 -4.28 14.41 -27.49
CA GLU A 81 -4.16 14.64 -28.92
C GLU A 81 -5.38 15.34 -29.52
N LEU A 82 -5.13 16.04 -30.63
CA LEU A 82 -6.13 16.61 -31.51
C LEU A 82 -5.92 16.03 -32.92
N VAL A 83 -6.82 15.15 -33.35
CA VAL A 83 -6.69 14.39 -34.60
C VAL A 83 -7.73 14.80 -35.60
N ASP A 84 -7.32 15.13 -36.86
CA ASP A 84 -8.24 15.50 -37.95
C ASP A 84 -9.19 14.32 -38.25
N GLU A 85 -10.52 14.58 -38.16
CA GLU A 85 -11.57 13.58 -38.40
C GLU A 85 -11.50 13.05 -39.85
N ASN A 86 -11.13 13.89 -40.85
CA ASN A 86 -11.03 13.44 -42.22
C ASN A 86 -9.90 12.43 -42.45
N LYS A 87 -8.82 12.52 -41.64
CA LYS A 87 -7.70 11.57 -41.70
C LYS A 87 -7.97 10.32 -40.87
N ASN A 88 -8.78 10.44 -39.84
CA ASN A 88 -9.13 9.34 -38.93
C ASN A 88 -10.66 9.38 -38.67
N PRO A 89 -11.47 8.81 -39.55
CA PRO A 89 -12.91 8.86 -39.44
C PRO A 89 -13.50 8.05 -38.31
N LEU A 90 -12.70 7.12 -37.77
CA LEU A 90 -13.11 6.28 -36.64
C LEU A 90 -12.92 7.05 -35.32
N LYS A 91 -13.95 7.03 -34.47
CA LYS A 91 -13.91 7.64 -33.15
C LYS A 91 -12.82 6.97 -32.28
N PRO A 92 -11.84 7.71 -31.74
CA PRO A 92 -10.93 7.17 -30.74
C PRO A 92 -11.71 6.78 -29.47
N ILE A 93 -11.45 5.59 -28.96
CA ILE A 93 -12.04 5.09 -27.72
C ILE A 93 -10.96 5.10 -26.64
N ILE A 94 -11.15 5.94 -25.62
CA ILE A 94 -10.24 6.05 -24.49
C ILE A 94 -10.98 5.59 -23.25
N LEU A 95 -10.55 4.48 -22.70
CA LEU A 95 -11.09 3.97 -21.42
C LEU A 95 -10.49 4.79 -20.28
N LEU A 96 -11.35 5.61 -19.68
CA LEU A 96 -10.95 6.41 -18.52
C LEU A 96 -10.73 5.50 -17.32
N PRO A 97 -9.71 5.79 -16.49
CA PRO A 97 -9.43 5.01 -15.30
C PRO A 97 -10.58 5.14 -14.28
N ILE A 98 -11.06 4.01 -13.79
CA ILE A 98 -12.10 3.94 -12.75
C ILE A 98 -11.63 3.07 -11.60
N LEU A 99 -12.02 3.47 -10.37
CA LEU A 99 -11.83 2.64 -9.19
C LEU A 99 -12.94 1.57 -9.14
N SER A 100 -12.58 0.32 -9.44
CA SER A 100 -13.54 -0.79 -9.50
C SER A 100 -14.12 -1.18 -8.13
N LEU A 101 -13.47 -0.84 -7.01
CA LEU A 101 -13.93 -1.17 -5.67
C LEU A 101 -15.36 -0.69 -5.39
N ASN A 102 -15.71 0.54 -5.77
CA ASN A 102 -17.08 1.04 -5.56
C ASN A 102 -18.12 0.20 -6.32
N LEU A 103 -17.78 -0.19 -7.55
CA LEU A 103 -18.67 -1.04 -8.38
C LEU A 103 -18.85 -2.43 -7.77
N ASP A 104 -17.79 -3.01 -7.21
CA ASP A 104 -17.84 -4.30 -6.56
C ASP A 104 -18.68 -4.24 -5.27
N VAL A 105 -18.54 -3.18 -4.46
CA VAL A 105 -19.37 -2.96 -3.27
C VAL A 105 -20.82 -2.71 -3.62
N GLU A 106 -21.14 -1.96 -4.69
CA GLU A 106 -22.50 -1.76 -5.15
C GLU A 106 -23.15 -3.06 -5.66
N LYS A 107 -22.42 -3.86 -6.43
CA LYS A 107 -22.87 -5.20 -6.83
C LYS A 107 -23.20 -6.07 -5.64
N PHE A 108 -22.30 -6.08 -4.63
CA PHE A 108 -22.51 -6.81 -3.40
C PHE A 108 -23.80 -6.40 -2.67
N LYS A 109 -24.05 -5.11 -2.53
CA LYS A 109 -25.26 -4.59 -1.89
C LYS A 109 -26.55 -4.96 -2.63
N ASN A 110 -26.49 -5.01 -3.96
CA ASN A 110 -27.64 -5.23 -4.81
C ASN A 110 -27.96 -6.73 -5.03
N ASN A 111 -26.96 -7.61 -4.96
CA ASN A 111 -27.08 -9.04 -5.29
C ASN A 111 -26.97 -9.92 -4.04
N LYS A 112 -27.92 -9.83 -3.12
CA LYS A 112 -27.94 -10.61 -1.86
C LYS A 112 -27.95 -12.15 -2.03
N ASN A 113 -28.14 -12.67 -3.23
CA ASN A 113 -28.26 -14.11 -3.50
C ASN A 113 -27.11 -14.71 -4.32
N GLU A 114 -26.05 -13.94 -4.65
CA GLU A 114 -24.92 -14.41 -5.46
C GLU A 114 -23.61 -14.46 -4.64
N ASP A 115 -23.64 -15.11 -3.48
CA ASP A 115 -22.52 -15.18 -2.53
C ASP A 115 -21.20 -15.66 -3.16
N ILE A 116 -21.24 -16.55 -4.13
CA ILE A 116 -20.06 -17.17 -4.75
C ILE A 116 -19.30 -16.19 -5.67
N LEU A 117 -20.02 -15.34 -6.42
CA LEU A 117 -19.40 -14.38 -7.35
C LEU A 117 -18.82 -13.17 -6.61
N VAL A 118 -19.49 -12.75 -5.56
CA VAL A 118 -19.08 -11.60 -4.71
C VAL A 118 -17.78 -11.91 -3.98
N GLY A 119 -17.68 -13.09 -3.35
CA GLY A 119 -16.46 -13.49 -2.66
C GLY A 119 -15.22 -13.51 -3.56
N ARG A 120 -15.38 -13.81 -4.84
CA ARG A 120 -14.30 -13.80 -5.83
C ARG A 120 -13.78 -12.41 -6.15
N ASP A 121 -14.66 -11.43 -6.26
CA ASP A 121 -14.29 -10.06 -6.59
C ASP A 121 -13.74 -9.29 -5.38
N ILE A 122 -14.28 -9.55 -4.19
CA ILE A 122 -13.85 -8.90 -2.96
C ILE A 122 -12.50 -9.45 -2.47
N SER A 123 -12.28 -10.75 -2.59
CA SER A 123 -11.03 -11.39 -2.16
C SER A 123 -9.78 -10.81 -2.83
N LYS A 124 -9.90 -10.26 -4.05
CA LYS A 124 -8.78 -9.62 -4.77
C LYS A 124 -8.21 -8.37 -4.09
N TYR A 125 -8.95 -7.78 -3.15
CA TYR A 125 -8.50 -6.61 -2.41
C TYR A 125 -7.67 -6.95 -1.17
N LEU A 126 -7.66 -8.20 -0.72
CA LEU A 126 -6.72 -8.66 0.30
C LEU A 126 -5.37 -8.94 -0.36
N LEU A 127 -4.35 -8.16 0.00
CA LEU A 127 -3.02 -8.24 -0.59
C LEU A 127 -1.99 -8.87 0.34
N ASP A 128 -2.10 -8.57 1.62
CA ASP A 128 -1.11 -8.96 2.62
C ASP A 128 -1.80 -9.50 3.87
N VAL A 129 -1.26 -10.58 4.44
CA VAL A 129 -1.67 -11.09 5.76
C VAL A 129 -0.47 -11.08 6.68
N ASN A 130 -0.64 -10.50 7.87
CA ASN A 130 0.39 -10.34 8.89
C ASN A 130 0.04 -11.23 10.08
N ILE A 131 0.84 -12.26 10.34
CA ILE A 131 0.58 -13.29 11.35
C ILE A 131 1.56 -13.14 12.50
N PHE A 132 1.05 -12.93 13.71
CA PHE A 132 1.82 -12.95 14.95
C PHE A 132 1.73 -14.36 15.57
N LEU A 133 2.82 -15.14 15.49
CA LEU A 133 2.83 -16.53 15.96
C LEU A 133 2.73 -16.61 17.47
N ASN A 134 3.44 -15.74 18.18
CA ASN A 134 3.48 -15.69 19.64
C ASN A 134 3.72 -14.27 20.16
N SER A 135 3.57 -14.10 21.46
CA SER A 135 3.87 -12.85 22.17
C SER A 135 5.06 -12.97 23.14
N PHE A 136 5.81 -14.07 23.09
CA PHE A 136 6.97 -14.30 23.95
C PHE A 136 8.14 -13.43 23.51
N CYS A 137 8.65 -12.58 24.39
CA CYS A 137 9.86 -11.82 24.13
C CYS A 137 10.51 -11.38 25.44
N GLN A 138 11.83 -11.53 25.52
CA GLN A 138 12.63 -11.10 26.68
C GLN A 138 13.19 -9.67 26.48
N GLN A 139 13.00 -9.08 25.31
CA GLN A 139 13.49 -7.74 25.02
C GLN A 139 12.57 -6.67 25.65
N GLU A 140 13.16 -5.55 26.04
CA GLU A 140 12.47 -4.38 26.58
C GLU A 140 12.55 -3.21 25.57
N CYS A 141 12.11 -3.45 24.35
CA CYS A 141 12.13 -2.44 23.30
C CYS A 141 11.12 -1.31 23.59
N LEU A 142 11.57 -0.06 23.49
CA LEU A 142 10.72 1.12 23.71
C LEU A 142 9.48 1.09 22.81
N GLN A 143 9.64 0.62 21.58
CA GLN A 143 8.58 0.54 20.56
C GLN A 143 7.43 -0.43 20.97
N CYS A 144 7.68 -1.41 21.83
CA CYS A 144 6.65 -2.32 22.36
C CYS A 144 5.71 -1.62 23.34
N HIS A 145 6.17 -0.56 24.02
CA HIS A 145 5.40 0.20 25.00
C HIS A 145 4.64 1.38 24.40
N SER A 146 4.82 1.62 23.10
CA SER A 146 4.09 2.70 22.40
C SER A 146 2.59 2.43 22.38
N TYR A 147 1.78 3.45 22.63
CA TYR A 147 0.34 3.37 22.56
C TYR A 147 -0.15 2.92 21.17
N ASN A 148 0.43 3.50 20.11
CA ASN A 148 0.19 3.09 18.74
C ASN A 148 1.46 2.49 18.12
N LYS A 149 1.31 1.38 17.41
CA LYS A 149 2.39 0.81 16.58
C LYS A 149 2.58 1.68 15.34
N GLN A 150 3.78 2.21 15.15
CA GLN A 150 4.10 3.11 14.05
C GLN A 150 4.63 2.37 12.81
N PHE A 151 5.01 1.12 12.97
CA PHE A 151 5.48 0.24 11.89
C PHE A 151 5.22 -1.22 12.26
N PHE A 152 5.31 -2.10 11.27
CA PHE A 152 5.18 -3.54 11.49
C PHE A 152 6.45 -4.08 12.14
N CYS A 153 6.35 -4.51 13.36
CA CYS A 153 7.43 -5.12 14.14
C CYS A 153 6.88 -6.23 15.02
N CYS A 154 7.79 -6.98 15.64
CA CYS A 154 7.43 -7.95 16.66
C CYS A 154 6.58 -7.31 17.77
N SER A 155 5.74 -8.11 18.43
CA SER A 155 4.85 -7.65 19.50
C SER A 155 5.04 -8.51 20.74
N LYS A 156 5.16 -7.84 21.90
CA LYS A 156 5.18 -8.46 23.22
C LYS A 156 3.83 -8.21 23.89
N SER A 157 3.26 -9.25 24.50
CA SER A 157 2.08 -9.12 25.35
C SER A 157 2.45 -9.54 26.79
N LYS A 158 1.71 -9.02 27.77
CA LYS A 158 1.84 -9.46 29.17
C LYS A 158 1.39 -10.89 29.35
N ASN A 159 0.42 -11.34 28.55
CA ASN A 159 -0.01 -12.73 28.50
C ASN A 159 0.81 -13.46 27.45
N SER A 160 1.54 -14.48 27.87
CA SER A 160 2.32 -15.31 26.95
C SER A 160 1.39 -16.17 26.10
N GLU A 161 0.94 -15.63 24.99
CA GLU A 161 0.01 -16.26 24.05
C GLU A 161 0.76 -16.83 22.85
N GLU A 162 0.25 -17.89 22.28
CA GLU A 162 0.80 -18.57 21.11
C GLU A 162 -0.35 -19.04 20.22
N LEU A 163 -0.24 -18.77 18.91
CA LEU A 163 -1.21 -19.26 17.94
C LEU A 163 -1.15 -20.78 17.88
N THR A 164 -2.30 -21.44 18.05
CA THR A 164 -2.32 -22.91 18.05
C THR A 164 -2.02 -23.46 16.66
N LYS A 165 -1.55 -24.72 16.62
CA LYS A 165 -1.30 -25.44 15.38
C LYS A 165 -2.55 -25.48 14.49
N GLU A 166 -3.68 -25.79 15.09
CA GLU A 166 -4.99 -25.91 14.42
C GLU A 166 -5.44 -24.56 13.83
N SER A 167 -5.26 -23.48 14.60
CA SER A 167 -5.58 -22.12 14.14
C SER A 167 -4.70 -21.70 12.98
N LEU A 168 -3.39 -21.98 13.04
CA LEU A 168 -2.46 -21.66 11.96
C LEU A 168 -2.79 -22.46 10.68
N ASP A 169 -3.02 -23.77 10.81
CA ASP A 169 -3.38 -24.64 9.67
C ASP A 169 -4.69 -24.19 9.01
N ASN A 170 -5.71 -23.90 9.83
CA ASN A 170 -6.98 -23.38 9.33
C ASN A 170 -6.81 -22.04 8.61
N LEU A 171 -6.05 -21.12 9.21
CA LEU A 171 -5.75 -19.82 8.58
C LEU A 171 -5.03 -19.98 7.24
N LEU A 172 -3.94 -20.76 7.19
CA LEU A 172 -3.17 -20.97 5.95
C LEU A 172 -4.02 -21.61 4.85
N ARG A 173 -4.91 -22.53 5.21
CA ARG A 173 -5.86 -23.13 4.28
C ARG A 173 -6.87 -22.10 3.75
N GLN A 174 -7.46 -21.27 4.60
CA GLN A 174 -8.37 -20.23 4.17
C GLN A 174 -7.69 -19.22 3.24
N ILE A 175 -6.52 -18.71 3.62
CA ILE A 175 -5.81 -17.71 2.81
C ILE A 175 -5.19 -18.29 1.53
N SER A 176 -5.14 -19.62 1.37
CA SER A 176 -4.65 -20.24 0.13
C SER A 176 -5.49 -19.86 -1.09
N TYR A 177 -6.78 -19.60 -0.90
CA TYR A 177 -7.71 -19.22 -1.96
C TYR A 177 -7.65 -17.73 -2.35
N PHE A 178 -6.97 -16.90 -1.56
CA PHE A 178 -6.87 -15.47 -1.84
C PHE A 178 -5.64 -15.17 -2.72
N PRO A 179 -5.71 -14.18 -3.64
CA PRO A 179 -4.59 -13.76 -4.47
C PRO A 179 -3.65 -12.84 -3.66
N LEU A 180 -3.19 -13.31 -2.50
CA LEU A 180 -2.26 -12.58 -1.66
C LEU A 180 -0.93 -12.37 -2.36
N ARG A 181 -0.34 -11.20 -2.11
CA ARG A 181 1.03 -10.88 -2.51
C ARG A 181 2.04 -11.41 -1.49
N THR A 182 1.79 -11.12 -0.22
CA THR A 182 2.70 -11.50 0.86
C THR A 182 1.98 -12.08 2.07
N VAL A 183 2.66 -13.00 2.74
CA VAL A 183 2.31 -13.50 4.08
C VAL A 183 3.48 -13.15 4.99
N ASN A 184 3.28 -12.20 5.89
CA ASN A 184 4.31 -11.71 6.78
C ASN A 184 4.16 -12.38 8.15
N ILE A 185 5.19 -13.05 8.59
CA ILE A 185 5.25 -13.80 9.84
C ILE A 185 6.08 -13.03 10.85
N THR A 186 5.55 -12.83 12.04
CA THR A 186 6.24 -12.18 13.14
C THR A 186 5.76 -12.74 14.49
N GLY A 187 6.16 -12.12 15.58
CA GLY A 187 5.77 -12.50 16.93
C GLY A 187 6.58 -11.72 17.96
N GLY A 188 6.65 -12.22 19.18
CA GLY A 188 7.63 -11.76 20.17
C GLY A 188 9.02 -12.26 19.80
N ASN A 189 9.32 -13.51 20.16
CA ASN A 189 10.46 -14.27 19.62
C ASN A 189 9.92 -15.48 18.87
N ILE A 190 9.90 -15.41 17.54
CA ILE A 190 9.32 -16.47 16.69
C ILE A 190 10.07 -17.80 16.82
N TYR A 191 11.35 -17.80 17.17
CA TYR A 191 12.13 -19.04 17.36
C TYR A 191 11.65 -19.87 18.55
N GLN A 192 10.89 -19.29 19.47
CA GLN A 192 10.24 -19.99 20.57
C GLN A 192 8.87 -20.59 20.19
N TYR A 193 8.39 -20.36 18.95
CA TYR A 193 7.15 -20.97 18.49
C TYR A 193 7.34 -22.48 18.25
N LYS A 194 6.47 -23.30 18.85
CA LYS A 194 6.63 -24.76 18.87
C LYS A 194 6.48 -25.46 17.53
N HIS A 195 5.82 -24.80 16.59
CA HIS A 195 5.41 -25.41 15.31
C HIS A 195 6.09 -24.74 14.10
N LEU A 196 7.34 -24.29 14.21
CA LEU A 196 8.10 -23.69 13.12
C LEU A 196 8.26 -24.60 11.89
N ASN A 197 8.20 -25.92 12.10
CA ASN A 197 8.21 -26.90 11.01
C ASN A 197 7.04 -26.78 10.03
N PHE A 198 5.99 -26.03 10.35
CA PHE A 198 4.95 -25.64 9.40
C PHE A 198 5.48 -24.88 8.20
N PHE A 199 6.58 -24.17 8.34
CA PHE A 199 7.21 -23.35 7.30
C PHE A 199 8.31 -24.10 6.54
N ASP A 200 8.31 -25.44 6.58
CA ASP A 200 9.23 -26.27 5.83
C ASP A 200 8.80 -26.45 4.36
N PHE A 201 8.65 -25.32 3.67
CA PHE A 201 8.34 -25.25 2.25
C PHE A 201 9.17 -24.13 1.57
N PRO A 202 9.19 -24.03 0.23
CA PRO A 202 9.90 -22.97 -0.48
C PRO A 202 9.43 -21.55 -0.09
N SER A 203 10.31 -20.54 -0.27
CA SER A 203 10.01 -19.14 0.06
C SER A 203 8.78 -18.59 -0.67
N GLU A 204 8.46 -19.17 -1.83
CA GLU A 204 7.26 -18.89 -2.59
C GLU A 204 6.39 -20.14 -2.65
N GLU A 205 5.22 -20.07 -2.08
CA GLU A 205 4.24 -21.15 -2.07
C GLU A 205 2.90 -20.65 -2.61
N ASN A 206 2.37 -21.34 -3.63
CA ASN A 206 1.11 -20.95 -4.28
C ASN A 206 1.08 -19.47 -4.76
N ASN A 207 2.17 -18.98 -5.33
CA ASN A 207 2.39 -17.58 -5.76
C ASN A 207 2.34 -16.55 -4.62
N LYS A 208 2.57 -16.98 -3.37
CA LYS A 208 2.66 -16.11 -2.19
C LYS A 208 4.08 -16.09 -1.67
N ILE A 209 4.57 -14.90 -1.32
CA ILE A 209 5.89 -14.69 -0.74
C ILE A 209 5.74 -14.69 0.79
N PHE A 210 6.49 -15.57 1.45
CA PHE A 210 6.54 -15.63 2.91
C PHE A 210 7.75 -14.85 3.42
N ASN A 211 7.50 -13.87 4.30
CA ASN A 211 8.52 -13.02 4.92
C ASN A 211 8.51 -13.21 6.44
N PHE A 212 9.67 -13.30 7.05
CA PHE A 212 9.82 -13.42 8.50
C PHE A 212 10.42 -12.15 9.09
N TYR A 213 9.69 -11.48 9.97
CA TYR A 213 10.13 -10.28 10.67
C TYR A 213 10.64 -10.63 12.06
N VAL A 214 11.93 -10.38 12.31
CA VAL A 214 12.64 -10.76 13.50
C VAL A 214 13.44 -9.59 14.05
N ASN A 215 13.39 -9.39 15.37
CA ASN A 215 14.32 -8.46 16.00
C ASN A 215 15.74 -9.03 15.94
N TYR A 216 16.74 -8.23 15.58
CA TYR A 216 18.14 -8.68 15.45
C TYR A 216 18.70 -9.29 16.72
N LEU A 217 18.21 -8.87 17.90
CA LEU A 217 18.60 -9.42 19.20
C LEU A 217 18.12 -10.85 19.43
N ASN A 218 17.06 -11.25 18.74
CA ASN A 218 16.48 -12.59 18.82
C ASN A 218 16.87 -13.47 17.62
N TYR A 219 17.63 -12.95 16.65
CA TYR A 219 17.92 -13.69 15.43
C TYR A 219 18.79 -14.92 15.71
N GLU A 220 18.32 -16.07 15.25
CA GLU A 220 18.98 -17.35 15.28
C GLU A 220 18.96 -18.00 13.90
N SER A 221 19.96 -18.82 13.58
CA SER A 221 19.91 -19.63 12.36
C SER A 221 18.93 -20.78 12.54
N ASN A 222 17.96 -20.89 11.64
CA ASN A 222 16.93 -21.91 11.70
C ASN A 222 16.60 -22.40 10.27
N SER A 223 16.69 -23.72 10.05
CA SER A 223 16.55 -24.32 8.73
C SER A 223 15.16 -24.11 8.08
N TYR A 224 14.13 -23.86 8.87
CA TYR A 224 12.78 -23.58 8.34
C TYR A 224 12.63 -22.13 7.92
N ILE A 225 13.13 -21.19 8.74
CA ILE A 225 13.03 -19.75 8.50
C ILE A 225 14.03 -19.28 7.44
N ASP A 226 15.24 -19.85 7.44
CA ASP A 226 16.33 -19.46 6.54
C ASP A 226 16.06 -19.77 5.05
N LYS A 227 14.99 -20.49 4.74
CA LYS A 227 14.51 -20.72 3.36
C LYS A 227 13.73 -19.54 2.81
N HIS A 228 13.33 -18.62 3.67
CA HIS A 228 12.46 -17.48 3.36
C HIS A 228 13.21 -16.16 3.46
N THR A 229 12.62 -15.09 2.97
CA THR A 229 13.16 -13.75 3.17
C THR A 229 13.03 -13.34 4.64
N VAL A 230 14.14 -13.03 5.28
CA VAL A 230 14.17 -12.58 6.68
C VAL A 230 14.30 -11.07 6.72
N HIS A 231 13.40 -10.40 7.43
CA HIS A 231 13.40 -8.97 7.69
C HIS A 231 13.93 -8.72 9.09
N LEU A 232 15.18 -8.29 9.21
CA LEU A 232 15.82 -7.99 10.50
C LEU A 232 15.46 -6.58 10.94
N ILE A 233 14.83 -6.48 12.11
CA ILE A 233 14.45 -5.21 12.73
C ILE A 233 15.57 -4.82 13.71
N ILE A 234 16.21 -3.70 13.44
CA ILE A 234 17.27 -3.11 14.24
C ILE A 234 16.70 -1.88 14.93
N ASN A 235 16.50 -1.96 16.23
CA ASN A 235 15.96 -0.88 17.06
C ASN A 235 17.04 -0.29 17.96
N THR A 236 16.87 0.95 18.35
CA THR A 236 17.75 1.67 19.29
C THR A 236 17.33 1.42 20.75
N PRO A 237 18.27 1.43 21.72
CA PRO A 237 19.73 1.53 21.52
C PRO A 237 20.33 0.26 20.91
N ILE A 238 21.38 0.41 20.10
CA ILE A 238 21.94 -0.70 19.33
C ILE A 238 23.05 -1.39 20.11
N ASP A 239 22.94 -2.70 20.30
CA ASP A 239 24.06 -3.56 20.69
C ASP A 239 24.87 -3.94 19.45
N TYR A 240 25.97 -3.22 19.21
CA TYR A 240 26.82 -3.42 18.03
C TYR A 240 27.50 -4.79 17.98
N ASN A 241 27.73 -5.44 19.12
CA ASN A 241 28.30 -6.80 19.16
C ASN A 241 27.25 -7.79 18.69
N LYS A 242 26.03 -7.72 19.23
CA LYS A 242 24.90 -8.56 18.80
C LYS A 242 24.55 -8.31 17.33
N LEU A 243 24.56 -7.07 16.88
CA LEU A 243 24.33 -6.73 15.47
C LEU A 243 25.36 -7.38 14.55
N ARG A 244 26.65 -7.30 14.90
CA ARG A 244 27.73 -7.95 14.15
C ARG A 244 27.51 -9.45 14.06
N ASP A 245 27.20 -10.08 15.19
CA ASP A 245 27.02 -11.54 15.26
C ASP A 245 25.78 -11.95 14.42
N CYS A 246 24.70 -11.19 14.50
CA CYS A 246 23.51 -11.37 13.67
C CYS A 246 23.84 -11.28 12.17
N ILE A 247 24.58 -10.27 11.75
CA ILE A 247 25.00 -10.09 10.36
C ILE A 247 25.90 -11.25 9.88
N LEU A 248 26.80 -11.73 10.72
CA LEU A 248 27.65 -12.88 10.38
C LEU A 248 26.83 -14.16 10.22
N LEU A 249 25.85 -14.41 11.09
CA LEU A 249 24.93 -15.58 11.03
C LEU A 249 23.99 -15.50 9.82
N SER A 250 23.65 -14.32 9.36
CA SER A 250 22.75 -14.10 8.20
C SER A 250 23.47 -14.11 6.85
N LYS A 251 24.79 -14.25 6.84
CA LYS A 251 25.59 -14.21 5.60
C LYS A 251 25.22 -15.36 4.66
N GLY A 252 24.93 -15.02 3.41
CA GLY A 252 24.54 -15.98 2.37
C GLY A 252 23.04 -16.33 2.37
N LYS A 253 22.25 -15.68 3.22
CA LYS A 253 20.78 -15.80 3.27
C LYS A 253 20.13 -14.55 2.65
N GLU A 254 18.85 -14.66 2.27
CA GLU A 254 18.08 -13.52 1.82
C GLU A 254 17.58 -12.69 3.00
N VAL A 255 18.27 -11.59 3.29
CA VAL A 255 17.98 -10.72 4.44
C VAL A 255 17.76 -9.29 4.01
N LYS A 256 16.71 -8.66 4.56
CA LYS A 256 16.39 -7.23 4.42
C LYS A 256 16.47 -6.56 5.78
N TYR A 257 17.11 -5.42 5.83
CA TYR A 257 17.36 -4.71 7.08
C TYR A 257 16.38 -3.55 7.25
N HIS A 258 15.79 -3.43 8.44
CA HIS A 258 14.88 -2.37 8.85
C HIS A 258 15.44 -1.69 10.10
N VAL A 259 15.77 -0.43 9.99
CA VAL A 259 16.37 0.34 11.08
C VAL A 259 15.36 1.31 11.65
N ILE A 260 15.17 1.28 12.96
CA ILE A 260 14.30 2.20 13.67
C ILE A 260 15.15 3.29 14.30
N ILE A 261 14.85 4.55 14.03
CA ILE A 261 15.58 5.72 14.52
C ILE A 261 14.64 6.75 15.12
N GLU A 262 15.13 7.51 16.09
CA GLU A 262 14.40 8.58 16.77
C GLU A 262 15.02 9.97 16.51
N ASP A 263 16.25 10.01 15.99
CA ASP A 263 16.98 11.23 15.67
C ASP A 263 18.01 10.99 14.55
N ILE A 264 18.64 12.07 14.09
CA ILE A 264 19.64 12.05 13.00
C ILE A 264 20.96 11.41 13.45
N GLU A 265 21.35 11.56 14.70
CA GLU A 265 22.59 10.99 15.24
C GLU A 265 22.53 9.45 15.23
N GLN A 266 21.37 8.88 15.60
CA GLN A 266 21.13 7.44 15.50
C GLN A 266 21.22 6.96 14.06
N TYR A 267 20.67 7.72 13.11
CA TYR A 267 20.80 7.42 11.68
C TYR A 267 22.25 7.39 11.22
N GLU A 268 23.03 8.42 11.54
CA GLU A 268 24.43 8.53 11.15
C GLU A 268 25.25 7.37 11.74
N ASN A 269 25.08 7.09 13.02
CA ASN A 269 25.79 6.01 13.71
C ASN A 269 25.51 4.64 13.11
N ILE A 270 24.24 4.33 12.84
CA ILE A 270 23.88 3.03 12.25
C ILE A 270 24.31 2.93 10.80
N ASN A 271 24.22 4.01 10.03
CA ASN A 271 24.69 4.05 8.64
C ASN A 271 26.19 3.72 8.55
N VAL A 272 27.01 4.32 9.43
CA VAL A 272 28.43 4.00 9.53
C VAL A 272 28.66 2.52 9.88
N ALA A 273 27.92 2.00 10.85
CA ALA A 273 28.04 0.61 11.27
C ALA A 273 27.65 -0.38 10.16
N LEU A 274 26.50 -0.19 9.52
CA LEU A 274 26.02 -1.06 8.44
C LEU A 274 26.94 -1.02 7.22
N THR A 275 27.45 0.17 6.87
CA THR A 275 28.41 0.36 5.78
C THR A 275 29.72 -0.42 6.04
N LYS A 276 30.23 -0.42 7.28
CA LYS A 276 31.41 -1.22 7.66
C LYS A 276 31.18 -2.73 7.48
N PHE A 277 29.95 -3.20 7.61
CA PHE A 277 29.58 -4.59 7.35
C PHE A 277 29.23 -4.87 5.88
N GLY A 278 29.32 -3.87 5.00
CA GLY A 278 29.03 -3.97 3.57
C GLY A 278 27.54 -3.94 3.25
N ILE A 279 26.68 -3.57 4.21
CA ILE A 279 25.22 -3.44 4.03
C ILE A 279 24.95 -2.01 3.54
N LYS A 280 24.47 -1.90 2.29
CA LYS A 280 24.15 -0.62 1.65
C LYS A 280 22.66 -0.40 1.46
N ASP A 281 21.89 -1.50 1.43
CA ASP A 281 20.43 -1.47 1.24
C ASP A 281 19.74 -1.83 2.55
N TYR A 282 19.08 -0.84 3.14
CA TYR A 282 18.29 -0.98 4.34
C TYR A 282 17.18 0.07 4.39
N LYS A 283 16.09 -0.26 5.06
CA LYS A 283 14.92 0.60 5.19
C LYS A 283 14.94 1.33 6.54
N VAL A 284 14.81 2.63 6.51
CA VAL A 284 14.76 3.47 7.72
C VAL A 284 13.30 3.70 8.12
N HIS A 285 13.01 3.56 9.41
CA HIS A 285 11.71 3.80 10.02
C HIS A 285 11.87 4.85 11.13
N PRO A 286 11.51 6.10 10.87
CA PRO A 286 11.46 7.12 11.91
C PRO A 286 10.42 6.75 12.97
N PHE A 287 10.80 6.83 14.25
CA PHE A 287 9.94 6.54 15.38
C PHE A 287 9.67 7.80 16.19
N TYR A 288 8.39 8.16 16.34
CA TYR A 288 7.98 9.28 17.18
C TYR A 288 7.86 8.84 18.64
N ASN A 289 8.71 9.36 19.51
CA ASN A 289 8.76 9.02 20.94
C ASN A 289 7.99 10.00 21.84
N GLY A 290 7.25 10.96 21.26
CA GLY A 290 6.50 12.00 21.97
C GLY A 290 7.28 13.27 22.25
N GLN A 291 8.60 13.30 22.01
CA GLN A 291 9.47 14.47 22.32
C GLN A 291 10.30 14.93 21.13
N ASN A 292 10.46 14.09 20.09
CA ASN A 292 11.33 14.33 18.93
C ASN A 292 10.59 14.94 17.73
N ILE A 293 9.57 15.78 17.95
CA ILE A 293 8.81 16.40 16.84
C ILE A 293 9.70 17.20 15.89
N ARG A 294 10.72 17.88 16.42
CA ARG A 294 11.65 18.65 15.62
C ARG A 294 12.42 17.78 14.61
N PHE A 295 12.82 16.57 15.00
CA PHE A 295 13.43 15.62 14.08
C PHE A 295 12.48 15.29 12.91
N PHE A 296 11.19 15.13 13.19
CA PHE A 296 10.19 14.87 12.15
C PHE A 296 9.99 16.07 11.22
N GLU A 297 9.92 17.28 11.78
CA GLU A 297 9.76 18.51 11.00
C GLU A 297 10.96 18.76 10.07
N GLU A 298 12.19 18.49 10.55
CA GLU A 298 13.41 18.76 9.81
C GLU A 298 13.81 17.64 8.84
N ASN A 299 13.45 16.35 9.11
CA ASN A 299 14.02 15.21 8.39
C ASN A 299 12.99 14.20 7.85
N VAL A 300 11.73 14.22 8.30
CA VAL A 300 10.75 13.19 7.96
C VAL A 300 9.57 13.74 7.19
N TYR A 301 9.05 14.90 7.60
CA TYR A 301 7.89 15.49 6.91
C TYR A 301 8.30 16.02 5.54
N LEU A 302 7.47 15.70 4.56
CA LEU A 302 7.67 16.18 3.20
C LEU A 302 7.39 17.69 3.14
N SER A 303 8.30 18.46 2.54
CA SER A 303 8.06 19.83 2.18
C SER A 303 7.03 19.92 1.04
N GLN A 304 6.50 21.13 0.78
CA GLN A 304 5.63 21.34 -0.38
C GLN A 304 6.36 21.01 -1.70
N GLU A 305 7.64 21.28 -1.77
CA GLU A 305 8.48 20.99 -2.94
C GLU A 305 8.62 19.49 -3.14
N ASP A 306 8.87 18.71 -2.09
CA ASP A 306 8.94 17.25 -2.15
C ASP A 306 7.62 16.64 -2.64
N ILE A 307 6.48 17.17 -2.16
CA ILE A 307 5.16 16.69 -2.58
C ILE A 307 4.91 16.98 -4.06
N VAL A 308 5.34 18.15 -4.54
CA VAL A 308 5.10 18.58 -5.92
C VAL A 308 6.03 17.88 -6.91
N THR A 309 7.25 17.52 -6.49
CA THR A 309 8.26 16.87 -7.35
C THR A 309 8.09 15.35 -7.42
N ASN A 310 7.44 14.75 -6.44
CA ASN A 310 7.18 13.31 -6.46
C ASN A 310 6.12 12.93 -7.50
N ILE A 311 6.48 12.01 -8.39
CA ILE A 311 5.54 11.45 -9.37
C ILE A 311 4.63 10.45 -8.66
N ILE A 312 3.31 10.73 -8.69
CA ILE A 312 2.29 9.89 -8.05
C ILE A 312 1.57 9.10 -9.14
N SER A 313 1.56 7.78 -9.03
CA SER A 313 0.86 6.91 -9.99
C SER A 313 -0.66 7.06 -9.88
N MET A 314 -1.38 6.78 -10.97
CA MET A 314 -2.85 6.77 -10.99
C MET A 314 -3.44 5.87 -9.89
N ARG A 315 -2.82 4.71 -9.65
CA ARG A 315 -3.23 3.78 -8.61
C ARG A 315 -3.13 4.39 -7.21
N GLU A 316 -2.05 5.11 -6.93
CA GLU A 316 -1.86 5.79 -5.63
C GLU A 316 -2.85 6.92 -5.44
N ILE A 317 -3.11 7.71 -6.49
CA ILE A 317 -4.10 8.79 -6.44
C ILE A 317 -5.47 8.22 -6.05
N PHE A 318 -5.96 7.21 -6.77
CA PHE A 318 -7.26 6.59 -6.47
C PHE A 318 -7.30 5.93 -5.10
N ARG A 319 -6.22 5.24 -4.74
CA ARG A 319 -6.09 4.63 -3.42
C ARG A 319 -6.21 5.67 -2.31
N ASN A 320 -5.46 6.77 -2.41
CA ASN A 320 -5.39 7.81 -1.38
C ASN A 320 -6.66 8.66 -1.29
N GLN A 321 -7.43 8.77 -2.38
CA GLN A 321 -8.69 9.52 -2.37
C GLN A 321 -9.86 8.80 -1.72
N LYS A 322 -9.88 7.48 -1.82
CA LYS A 322 -11.06 6.67 -1.46
C LYS A 322 -10.83 5.75 -0.28
N LEU A 323 -9.58 5.49 0.10
CA LEU A 323 -9.22 4.47 1.06
C LEU A 323 -8.18 5.02 2.05
N ASN A 324 -8.20 4.52 3.29
CA ASN A 324 -7.05 4.65 4.17
C ASN A 324 -5.93 3.74 3.63
N ALA A 325 -5.08 4.33 2.80
CA ALA A 325 -4.10 3.60 1.99
C ALA A 325 -3.08 2.81 2.80
N ASN A 326 -2.83 3.19 4.05
CA ASN A 326 -1.79 2.56 4.86
C ASN A 326 -2.16 1.14 5.30
N ASN A 327 -3.44 0.85 5.43
CA ASN A 327 -3.92 -0.43 5.97
C ASN A 327 -4.84 -1.19 5.01
N PHE A 328 -5.24 -0.58 3.90
CA PHE A 328 -6.13 -1.24 2.93
C PHE A 328 -5.44 -2.45 2.28
N GLY A 329 -6.14 -3.58 2.30
CA GLY A 329 -5.66 -4.83 1.73
C GLY A 329 -4.77 -5.64 2.67
N SER A 330 -4.67 -5.27 3.94
CA SER A 330 -3.91 -5.98 4.96
C SER A 330 -4.82 -6.51 6.07
N LEU A 331 -4.54 -7.71 6.56
CA LEU A 331 -5.10 -8.24 7.81
C LEU A 331 -3.98 -8.56 8.79
N TYR A 332 -4.29 -8.42 10.07
CA TYR A 332 -3.40 -8.70 11.18
C TYR A 332 -4.02 -9.77 12.07
N ILE A 333 -3.34 -10.91 12.24
CA ILE A 333 -3.78 -12.06 13.01
C ILE A 333 -2.89 -12.17 14.25
N PHE A 334 -3.50 -12.10 15.43
CA PHE A 334 -2.79 -12.09 16.70
C PHE A 334 -2.71 -13.50 17.33
N PRO A 335 -1.80 -13.74 18.30
CA PRO A 335 -1.61 -15.04 18.92
C PRO A 335 -2.85 -15.58 19.64
N ASN A 336 -3.73 -14.71 20.14
CA ASN A 336 -5.02 -15.05 20.75
C ASN A 336 -6.14 -15.30 19.74
N GLY A 337 -5.83 -15.29 18.42
CA GLY A 337 -6.81 -15.49 17.36
C GLY A 337 -7.54 -14.23 16.90
N GLU A 338 -7.32 -13.07 17.52
CA GLU A 338 -7.93 -11.81 17.07
C GLU A 338 -7.51 -11.44 15.65
N ILE A 339 -8.47 -10.97 14.85
CA ILE A 339 -8.28 -10.47 13.51
C ILE A 339 -8.54 -8.96 13.52
N LYS A 340 -7.61 -8.17 12.94
CA LYS A 340 -7.75 -6.72 12.83
C LYS A 340 -7.44 -6.26 11.40
N ALA A 341 -8.12 -5.22 10.95
CA ALA A 341 -7.83 -4.53 9.67
C ALA A 341 -6.61 -3.61 9.79
N ASN A 342 -6.34 -3.11 10.99
CA ASN A 342 -5.20 -2.29 11.34
C ASN A 342 -4.69 -2.73 12.72
N ILE A 343 -3.37 -2.81 12.87
CA ILE A 343 -2.73 -3.24 14.12
C ILE A 343 -3.16 -2.42 15.35
N ASN A 344 -3.57 -1.17 15.16
CA ASN A 344 -3.95 -0.23 16.22
C ASN A 344 -5.47 -0.12 16.44
N GLU A 345 -6.29 -0.80 15.64
CA GLU A 345 -7.74 -0.71 15.70
C GLU A 345 -8.39 -1.87 16.45
N ALA A 346 -9.71 -1.80 16.60
CA ALA A 346 -10.49 -2.82 17.26
C ALA A 346 -10.46 -4.14 16.47
N THR A 347 -10.69 -5.23 17.16
CA THR A 347 -10.88 -6.57 16.60
C THR A 347 -12.12 -6.59 15.72
N ILE A 348 -11.99 -7.15 14.52
CA ILE A 348 -13.07 -7.29 13.52
C ILE A 348 -13.52 -8.74 13.37
N GLY A 349 -12.81 -9.68 13.94
CA GLY A 349 -13.15 -11.10 13.95
C GLY A 349 -12.19 -11.92 14.82
N VAL A 350 -12.51 -13.18 15.01
CA VAL A 350 -11.69 -14.13 15.77
C VAL A 350 -11.54 -15.42 14.96
N LEU A 351 -10.31 -15.95 14.85
CA LEU A 351 -10.04 -17.25 14.20
C LEU A 351 -10.78 -18.38 14.90
N GLY A 352 -11.43 -19.22 14.10
CA GLY A 352 -12.25 -20.32 14.61
C GLY A 352 -13.72 -19.95 14.84
N GLU A 353 -14.04 -18.68 15.02
CA GLU A 353 -15.40 -18.18 15.08
C GLU A 353 -15.86 -17.56 13.74
N ASN A 354 -14.93 -16.95 13.01
CA ASN A 354 -15.19 -16.26 11.76
C ASN A 354 -14.31 -16.80 10.64
N GLU A 355 -14.90 -16.98 9.46
CA GLU A 355 -14.14 -17.22 8.22
C GLU A 355 -13.51 -15.91 7.73
N ILE A 356 -12.28 -15.96 7.19
CA ILE A 356 -11.56 -14.77 6.70
C ILE A 356 -12.36 -14.04 5.62
N LEU A 357 -13.07 -14.77 4.75
CA LEU A 357 -13.91 -14.18 3.71
C LEU A 357 -15.04 -13.34 4.32
N ASP A 358 -15.71 -13.85 5.36
CA ASP A 358 -16.80 -13.15 6.03
C ASP A 358 -16.30 -11.90 6.75
N VAL A 359 -15.12 -11.98 7.38
CA VAL A 359 -14.47 -10.82 8.02
C VAL A 359 -14.22 -9.71 6.99
N ILE A 360 -13.66 -10.05 5.81
CA ILE A 360 -13.40 -9.09 4.74
C ILE A 360 -14.71 -8.51 4.20
N ASN A 361 -15.71 -9.34 3.95
CA ASN A 361 -17.02 -8.90 3.46
C ASN A 361 -17.66 -7.90 4.43
N ASN A 362 -17.68 -8.22 5.71
CA ASN A 362 -18.24 -7.36 6.75
C ASN A 362 -17.50 -6.03 6.85
N GLU A 363 -16.17 -6.04 6.74
CA GLU A 363 -15.37 -4.83 6.79
C GLU A 363 -15.59 -3.94 5.57
N LEU A 364 -15.64 -4.53 4.37
CA LEU A 364 -15.92 -3.78 3.14
C LEU A 364 -17.33 -3.19 3.10
N LEU A 365 -18.31 -3.81 3.74
CA LEU A 365 -19.67 -3.27 3.86
C LEU A 365 -19.74 -2.03 4.76
N LYS A 366 -18.82 -1.86 5.71
CA LYS A 366 -18.70 -0.68 6.57
C LYS A 366 -18.06 0.51 5.83
N PHE A 367 -17.30 0.26 4.78
CA PHE A 367 -16.53 1.25 4.02
C PHE A 367 -17.33 2.43 3.47
N PRO A 368 -18.57 2.27 2.99
CA PRO A 368 -19.35 3.41 2.46
C PRO A 368 -19.56 4.54 3.46
N THR A 369 -19.48 4.26 4.75
CA THR A 369 -19.62 5.27 5.82
C THR A 369 -18.31 5.99 6.14
N GLN A 370 -17.16 5.39 5.82
CA GLN A 370 -15.82 5.99 6.03
C GLN A 370 -15.31 6.77 4.81
N ILE A 371 -15.82 6.49 3.62
CA ILE A 371 -15.45 7.18 2.37
C ILE A 371 -15.94 8.65 2.36
N ASN A 372 -16.91 8.99 3.19
CA ASN A 372 -17.54 10.31 3.25
C ASN A 372 -17.01 11.21 4.38
N ARG A 373 -15.88 10.90 4.98
CA ARG A 373 -15.23 11.74 5.98
C ARG A 373 -13.95 12.38 5.48
#